data_67ab23c2a619ad827e8e44ebc699183a
#
_entry.id   67ab23c2a619ad827e8e44ebc699183a
#
_cell.length_a   1.000
_cell.length_b   1.000
_cell.length_c   1.000
_cell.angle_alpha   90.00
_cell.angle_beta   90.00
_cell.angle_gamma   90.00
#
_symmetry.space_group_name_H-M   'P 1'
#
loop_
_entity.id
_entity.type
_entity.pdbx_description
1 polymer ?
#
loop_
_entity_poly.entity_id
_entity_poly.type
_entity_poly.pdbx_seq_one_letter_code
_entity_poly.pdbx_strand_id
1 'polypeptide(L)'
;MVDGKFQNSPRTFLVSGWNFENPDVVRRGSNYKADAGVLHMNSRERVLTALNHREPDRVPIDLSGHRSSGVSAIVYPKLRAHLGLPERPVRVYDPVQQLAIVDDDVLDQFGVDTIELGRGFALREEDWADWVLPDGTPCKMPVWTLPEREQKRWIIRSKTGRVIAQMPDGALYFEQTHYPFFEQDNLDALEEAMGESMWTAIASPPGPLVEGAGGDERFREGARRLRANTKRAVLGLFGGNLLEMGQFLYRNDGFLLLLAMDPARAHAFLDRVVEMHLKNLEHFLALVGDSIDIILFGDDLGMQSGPQISPAMYREFFKPRHKQMWDHAKKLAN
;
A
#
# COMPACT_ATOMS: atom_id res chain seq x y z
N MET A 1 10.34 -30.36 -29.70
CA MET A 1 11.48 -29.41 -29.71
C MET A 1 10.98 -28.13 -30.35
N VAL A 2 10.65 -27.16 -29.52
CA VAL A 2 10.41 -25.76 -29.93
C VAL A 2 11.13 -24.91 -28.91
N ASP A 3 12.28 -24.39 -29.31
CA ASP A 3 13.10 -23.45 -28.53
C ASP A 3 12.41 -22.07 -28.52
N GLY A 4 11.79 -21.75 -27.40
CA GLY A 4 11.31 -20.40 -27.12
C GLY A 4 12.30 -19.69 -26.21
N LYS A 5 13.27 -18.98 -26.78
CA LYS A 5 14.11 -18.05 -26.02
C LYS A 5 13.27 -16.86 -25.57
N PHE A 6 12.93 -16.83 -24.29
CA PHE A 6 12.48 -15.60 -23.64
C PHE A 6 13.67 -14.67 -23.50
N GLN A 7 13.64 -13.55 -24.21
CA GLN A 7 14.57 -12.44 -23.99
C GLN A 7 14.27 -11.83 -22.61
N ASN A 8 15.18 -12.03 -21.66
CA ASN A 8 15.18 -11.35 -20.37
C ASN A 8 15.47 -9.85 -20.59
N SER A 9 14.43 -9.02 -20.55
CA SER A 9 14.61 -7.59 -20.37
C SER A 9 14.91 -7.35 -18.87
N PRO A 10 15.94 -6.57 -18.49
CA PRO A 10 16.24 -6.30 -17.10
C PRO A 10 15.05 -5.57 -16.46
N ARG A 11 14.52 -6.15 -15.38
CA ARG A 11 13.42 -5.56 -14.61
C ARG A 11 13.99 -4.45 -13.74
N THR A 12 13.47 -3.23 -13.91
CA THR A 12 13.85 -2.09 -13.07
C THR A 12 12.83 -1.96 -11.95
N PHE A 13 13.24 -2.31 -10.72
CA PHE A 13 12.45 -2.03 -9.54
C PHE A 13 12.87 -0.66 -8.99
N LEU A 14 11.93 0.26 -8.90
CA LEU A 14 12.13 1.52 -8.22
C LEU A 14 11.49 1.46 -6.84
N VAL A 15 12.34 1.72 -5.88
CA VAL A 15 11.94 2.00 -4.51
C VAL A 15 11.66 3.50 -4.45
N SER A 16 10.45 3.89 -4.09
CA SER A 16 10.12 5.29 -3.83
C SER A 16 10.81 5.75 -2.55
N GLY A 17 12.11 6.08 -2.66
CA GLY A 17 12.89 6.72 -1.63
C GLY A 17 13.32 8.08 -2.17
N TRP A 18 12.92 9.15 -1.53
CA TRP A 18 13.31 10.51 -1.89
C TRP A 18 14.82 10.66 -1.74
N ASN A 19 15.51 10.95 -2.85
CA ASN A 19 16.93 11.28 -2.82
C ASN A 19 17.07 12.81 -2.77
N PHE A 20 17.38 13.36 -1.60
CA PHE A 20 17.46 14.81 -1.34
C PHE A 20 18.76 15.46 -1.82
N GLU A 21 19.56 14.85 -2.67
CA GLU A 21 20.90 15.35 -3.01
C GLU A 21 21.04 16.13 -4.34
N ASN A 22 19.93 16.48 -5.03
CA ASN A 22 20.08 17.29 -6.24
C ASN A 22 19.05 18.43 -6.35
N PRO A 23 19.44 19.71 -6.04
CA PRO A 23 18.54 20.85 -6.11
C PRO A 23 18.31 21.42 -7.54
N ASP A 24 18.90 20.87 -8.60
CA ASP A 24 18.95 21.51 -9.91
C ASP A 24 17.85 21.08 -10.90
N VAL A 25 16.81 20.36 -10.49
CA VAL A 25 15.76 19.85 -11.40
C VAL A 25 14.51 20.77 -11.45
N VAL A 26 14.56 21.99 -10.99
CA VAL A 26 13.42 22.92 -11.11
C VAL A 26 13.75 24.05 -12.08
N ARG A 27 13.24 23.96 -13.29
CA ARG A 27 12.92 24.97 -14.32
C ARG A 27 13.39 24.60 -15.73
N ARG A 28 12.57 23.87 -16.46
CA ARG A 28 12.41 24.14 -17.91
C ARG A 28 10.92 24.09 -18.23
N GLY A 29 10.32 25.25 -18.40
CA GLY A 29 9.00 25.38 -19.00
C GLY A 29 9.05 24.84 -20.44
N SER A 30 8.30 23.82 -20.74
CA SER A 30 8.21 23.24 -22.08
C SER A 30 7.18 24.00 -22.91
N ASN A 31 7.62 24.61 -23.99
CA ASN A 31 6.76 24.94 -25.11
C ASN A 31 6.45 23.64 -25.85
N TYR A 32 5.33 23.00 -25.53
CA TYR A 32 4.85 21.84 -26.28
C TYR A 32 4.39 22.26 -27.67
N LYS A 33 5.22 22.02 -28.68
CA LYS A 33 4.76 21.87 -30.07
C LYS A 33 4.46 20.39 -30.28
N ALA A 34 3.22 20.07 -30.60
CA ALA A 34 2.83 18.73 -31.02
C ALA A 34 3.56 18.41 -32.34
N ASP A 35 4.61 17.63 -32.28
CA ASP A 35 5.31 17.12 -33.48
C ASP A 35 4.64 15.84 -33.97
N ALA A 36 4.35 15.82 -35.25
CA ALA A 36 3.84 14.67 -36.02
C ALA A 36 4.91 13.56 -36.04
N GLY A 37 4.84 12.62 -35.09
CA GLY A 37 5.79 11.51 -34.96
C GLY A 37 5.93 10.92 -33.57
N VAL A 38 5.19 11.42 -32.57
CA VAL A 38 5.21 10.88 -31.20
C VAL A 38 4.58 9.49 -31.20
N LEU A 39 5.41 8.46 -31.04
CA LEU A 39 4.94 7.10 -30.74
C LEU A 39 4.08 7.16 -29.46
N HIS A 40 2.77 6.94 -29.60
CA HIS A 40 1.87 6.85 -28.47
C HIS A 40 2.26 5.64 -27.61
N MET A 41 2.83 5.91 -26.42
CA MET A 41 3.15 4.88 -25.46
C MET A 41 1.86 4.36 -24.81
N ASN A 42 1.79 3.05 -24.56
CA ASN A 42 0.80 2.55 -23.62
C ASN A 42 1.16 2.97 -22.17
N SER A 43 0.21 2.82 -21.25
CA SER A 43 0.38 3.27 -19.86
C SER A 43 1.60 2.66 -19.18
N ARG A 44 1.83 1.35 -19.34
CA ARG A 44 3.00 0.65 -18.78
C ARG A 44 4.31 1.16 -19.37
N GLU A 45 4.39 1.29 -20.67
CA GLU A 45 5.59 1.81 -21.36
C GLU A 45 5.92 3.22 -20.88
N ARG A 46 4.91 4.08 -20.71
CA ARG A 46 5.05 5.44 -20.23
C ARG A 46 5.65 5.48 -18.82
N VAL A 47 5.09 4.70 -17.90
CA VAL A 47 5.60 4.61 -16.51
C VAL A 47 7.03 4.09 -16.51
N LEU A 48 7.32 2.98 -17.19
CA LEU A 48 8.66 2.40 -17.25
C LEU A 48 9.68 3.33 -17.94
N THR A 49 9.27 4.11 -18.92
CA THR A 49 10.12 5.12 -19.55
C THR A 49 10.51 6.21 -18.56
N ALA A 50 9.55 6.76 -17.83
CA ALA A 50 9.81 7.75 -16.78
C ALA A 50 10.72 7.20 -15.67
N LEU A 51 10.48 5.96 -15.22
CA LEU A 51 11.29 5.28 -14.22
C LEU A 51 12.73 5.01 -14.68
N ASN A 52 12.95 4.85 -15.99
CA ASN A 52 14.27 4.73 -16.58
C ASN A 52 14.92 6.10 -16.89
N HIS A 53 14.45 7.19 -16.30
CA HIS A 53 14.94 8.55 -16.47
C HIS A 53 14.94 9.02 -17.94
N ARG A 54 13.95 8.56 -18.71
CA ARG A 54 13.69 9.02 -20.09
C ARG A 54 12.38 9.78 -20.11
N GLU A 55 12.28 10.76 -20.99
CA GLU A 55 11.06 11.54 -21.17
C GLU A 55 9.99 10.69 -21.88
N PRO A 56 8.83 10.44 -21.24
CA PRO A 56 7.71 9.76 -21.88
C PRO A 56 6.89 10.73 -22.74
N ASP A 57 5.92 10.20 -23.50
CA ASP A 57 5.02 11.02 -24.32
C ASP A 57 4.16 12.02 -23.53
N ARG A 58 3.91 11.75 -22.24
CA ARG A 58 3.33 12.66 -21.23
C ARG A 58 3.72 12.21 -19.82
N VAL A 59 3.45 13.05 -18.85
CA VAL A 59 3.62 12.68 -17.42
C VAL A 59 2.71 11.49 -17.08
N PRO A 60 3.24 10.42 -16.46
CA PRO A 60 2.43 9.32 -15.95
C PRO A 60 1.44 9.82 -14.88
N ILE A 61 0.22 9.28 -14.90
CA ILE A 61 -0.85 9.62 -13.95
C ILE A 61 -1.10 8.42 -13.06
N ASP A 62 -1.10 8.66 -11.75
CA ASP A 62 -1.52 7.71 -10.74
C ASP A 62 -2.81 8.16 -10.06
N LEU A 63 -3.78 7.25 -9.97
CA LEU A 63 -4.99 7.36 -9.19
C LEU A 63 -5.33 5.97 -8.66
N SER A 64 -5.34 5.81 -7.34
CA SER A 64 -5.56 4.52 -6.67
C SER A 64 -4.53 3.42 -7.01
N GLY A 65 -3.38 3.77 -7.55
CA GLY A 65 -2.24 2.85 -7.65
C GLY A 65 -1.54 2.64 -6.30
N HIS A 66 -1.81 3.51 -5.34
CA HIS A 66 -1.44 3.41 -3.93
C HIS A 66 -2.58 3.95 -3.05
N ARG A 67 -2.62 3.56 -1.78
CA ARG A 67 -3.63 4.06 -0.84
C ARG A 67 -3.60 5.58 -0.68
N SER A 68 -2.40 6.18 -0.68
CA SER A 68 -2.22 7.64 -0.59
C SER A 68 -2.80 8.40 -1.80
N SER A 69 -3.01 7.74 -2.94
CA SER A 69 -3.71 8.28 -4.11
C SER A 69 -5.14 7.72 -4.24
N GLY A 70 -5.63 7.03 -3.20
CA GLY A 70 -6.93 6.38 -3.16
C GLY A 70 -8.11 7.36 -3.16
N VAL A 71 -9.27 6.87 -3.56
CA VAL A 71 -10.52 7.63 -3.57
C VAL A 71 -11.40 7.16 -2.41
N SER A 72 -11.86 8.11 -1.58
CA SER A 72 -12.82 7.81 -0.51
C SER A 72 -14.09 7.17 -1.09
N ALA A 73 -14.53 6.09 -0.47
CA ALA A 73 -15.74 5.38 -0.85
C ALA A 73 -17.01 6.24 -0.75
N ILE A 74 -17.02 7.24 0.14
CA ILE A 74 -18.11 8.23 0.29
C ILE A 74 -18.19 9.15 -0.94
N VAL A 75 -17.05 9.49 -1.54
CA VAL A 75 -16.96 10.39 -2.69
C VAL A 75 -17.14 9.64 -4.01
N TYR A 76 -16.73 8.38 -4.05
CA TYR A 76 -16.62 7.61 -5.28
C TYR A 76 -17.92 7.49 -6.10
N PRO A 77 -19.10 7.19 -5.53
CA PRO A 77 -20.35 7.17 -6.31
C PRO A 77 -20.73 8.54 -6.84
N LYS A 78 -20.42 9.61 -6.10
CA LYS A 78 -20.65 10.99 -6.54
C LYS A 78 -19.75 11.37 -7.71
N LEU A 79 -18.49 10.91 -7.67
CA LEU A 79 -17.55 11.07 -8.78
C LEU A 79 -18.05 10.34 -10.04
N ARG A 80 -18.50 9.07 -9.93
CA ARG A 80 -19.06 8.32 -11.05
C ARG A 80 -20.27 9.02 -11.67
N ALA A 81 -21.18 9.50 -10.83
CA ALA A 81 -22.35 10.26 -11.29
C ALA A 81 -21.95 11.56 -12.01
N HIS A 82 -20.97 12.31 -11.48
CA HIS A 82 -20.45 13.52 -12.11
C HIS A 82 -19.81 13.26 -13.48
N LEU A 83 -19.14 12.11 -13.63
CA LEU A 83 -18.54 11.69 -14.90
C LEU A 83 -19.58 11.11 -15.90
N GLY A 84 -20.83 10.99 -15.52
CA GLY A 84 -21.87 10.37 -16.35
C GLY A 84 -21.70 8.86 -16.52
N LEU A 85 -20.95 8.21 -15.63
CA LEU A 85 -20.72 6.77 -15.67
C LEU A 85 -21.87 6.00 -15.00
N PRO A 86 -22.15 4.76 -15.43
CA PRO A 86 -23.19 3.93 -14.83
C PRO A 86 -22.95 3.73 -13.32
N GLU A 87 -24.04 3.68 -12.55
CA GLU A 87 -23.97 3.32 -11.13
C GLU A 87 -23.44 1.89 -10.96
N ARG A 88 -22.56 1.70 -9.97
CA ARG A 88 -22.01 0.39 -9.59
C ARG A 88 -21.93 0.29 -8.07
N PRO A 89 -21.99 -0.94 -7.51
CA PRO A 89 -21.75 -1.15 -6.09
C PRO A 89 -20.36 -0.65 -5.67
N VAL A 90 -20.29 0.17 -4.64
CA VAL A 90 -19.02 0.62 -4.06
C VAL A 90 -18.39 -0.55 -3.31
N ARG A 91 -17.16 -0.91 -3.63
CA ARG A 91 -16.38 -1.91 -2.92
C ARG A 91 -15.24 -1.22 -2.16
N VAL A 92 -15.25 -1.36 -0.84
CA VAL A 92 -14.25 -0.76 0.05
C VAL A 92 -13.15 -1.78 0.29
N TYR A 93 -11.95 -1.56 -0.23
CA TYR A 93 -10.82 -2.48 -0.04
C TYR A 93 -9.98 -2.12 1.18
N ASP A 94 -9.99 -0.87 1.59
CA ASP A 94 -9.36 -0.39 2.82
C ASP A 94 -10.45 0.10 3.79
N PRO A 95 -10.86 -0.71 4.76
CA PRO A 95 -11.90 -0.35 5.70
C PRO A 95 -11.46 0.73 6.70
N VAL A 96 -10.16 0.88 6.97
CA VAL A 96 -9.63 1.86 7.93
C VAL A 96 -9.75 3.27 7.37
N GLN A 97 -9.30 3.49 6.15
CA GLN A 97 -9.35 4.77 5.44
C GLN A 97 -10.60 4.91 4.55
N GLN A 98 -11.41 3.86 4.47
CA GLN A 98 -12.62 3.77 3.66
C GLN A 98 -12.38 4.13 2.18
N LEU A 99 -11.38 3.45 1.58
CA LEU A 99 -11.03 3.66 0.18
C LEU A 99 -11.77 2.69 -0.73
N ALA A 100 -12.32 3.23 -1.83
CA ALA A 100 -12.99 2.45 -2.85
C ALA A 100 -12.02 1.77 -3.82
N ILE A 101 -12.37 0.58 -4.30
CA ILE A 101 -11.80 0.06 -5.54
C ILE A 101 -12.27 0.96 -6.68
N VAL A 102 -11.35 1.56 -7.39
CA VAL A 102 -11.66 2.42 -8.54
C VAL A 102 -11.77 1.55 -9.79
N ASP A 103 -12.95 1.59 -10.43
CA ASP A 103 -13.24 0.79 -11.63
C ASP A 103 -12.44 1.27 -12.85
N ASP A 104 -12.22 0.36 -13.81
CA ASP A 104 -11.45 0.64 -15.02
C ASP A 104 -12.00 1.79 -15.86
N ASP A 105 -13.33 1.97 -15.93
CA ASP A 105 -13.96 3.06 -16.67
C ASP A 105 -13.61 4.44 -16.10
N VAL A 106 -13.45 4.55 -14.78
CA VAL A 106 -12.98 5.78 -14.12
C VAL A 106 -11.49 5.98 -14.38
N LEU A 107 -10.69 4.91 -14.23
CA LEU A 107 -9.26 4.98 -14.54
C LEU A 107 -8.99 5.39 -15.99
N ASP A 108 -9.79 4.89 -16.93
CA ASP A 108 -9.71 5.24 -18.35
C ASP A 108 -10.10 6.71 -18.59
N GLN A 109 -11.15 7.19 -17.94
CA GLN A 109 -11.62 8.59 -18.05
C GLN A 109 -10.53 9.60 -17.65
N PHE A 110 -9.73 9.25 -16.63
CA PHE A 110 -8.60 10.08 -16.18
C PHE A 110 -7.27 9.75 -16.87
N GLY A 111 -7.23 8.79 -17.76
CA GLY A 111 -6.00 8.37 -18.46
C GLY A 111 -4.94 7.84 -17.49
N VAL A 112 -5.34 7.12 -16.45
CA VAL A 112 -4.47 6.59 -15.40
C VAL A 112 -3.53 5.53 -15.96
N ASP A 113 -2.26 5.61 -15.57
CA ASP A 113 -1.19 4.74 -16.09
C ASP A 113 -0.80 3.60 -15.14
N THR A 114 -1.31 3.61 -13.92
CA THR A 114 -0.99 2.65 -12.87
C THR A 114 -2.22 1.87 -12.43
N ILE A 115 -2.02 0.72 -11.81
CA ILE A 115 -3.05 -0.02 -11.12
C ILE A 115 -2.45 -0.78 -9.94
N GLU A 116 -3.10 -0.71 -8.78
CA GLU A 116 -2.66 -1.43 -7.60
C GLU A 116 -2.94 -2.93 -7.74
N LEU A 117 -1.94 -3.75 -7.47
CA LEU A 117 -2.12 -5.19 -7.30
C LEU A 117 -3.05 -5.51 -6.12
N GLY A 118 -2.96 -4.74 -5.10
CA GLY A 118 -3.80 -4.51 -3.96
C GLY A 118 -4.39 -5.68 -3.18
N ARG A 119 -4.82 -5.32 -2.01
CA ARG A 119 -5.51 -6.20 -1.06
C ARG A 119 -6.99 -6.37 -1.37
N GLY A 120 -7.49 -5.58 -2.32
CA GLY A 120 -8.86 -5.67 -2.82
C GLY A 120 -9.13 -6.88 -3.70
N PHE A 121 -8.20 -7.83 -3.78
CA PHE A 121 -8.45 -9.12 -4.41
C PHE A 121 -9.25 -10.07 -3.49
N ALA A 122 -10.34 -9.59 -2.96
CA ALA A 122 -11.49 -10.42 -2.71
C ALA A 122 -12.01 -10.81 -4.10
N LEU A 123 -11.65 -12.00 -4.55
CA LEU A 123 -11.83 -12.41 -5.94
C LEU A 123 -13.21 -13.00 -6.20
N ARG A 124 -13.90 -13.41 -5.15
CA ARG A 124 -15.17 -14.10 -5.20
C ARG A 124 -16.24 -13.21 -4.59
N GLU A 125 -17.48 -13.33 -5.05
CA GLU A 125 -18.58 -12.52 -4.51
C GLU A 125 -18.85 -12.82 -3.02
N GLU A 126 -18.61 -14.06 -2.58
CA GLU A 126 -18.73 -14.45 -1.17
C GLU A 126 -17.67 -13.83 -0.25
N ASP A 127 -16.60 -13.26 -0.78
CA ASP A 127 -15.58 -12.54 0.00
C ASP A 127 -16.08 -11.14 0.43
N TRP A 128 -17.23 -10.68 -0.08
CA TRP A 128 -17.81 -9.38 0.16
C TRP A 128 -19.11 -9.46 0.95
N ALA A 129 -19.26 -8.62 1.96
CA ALA A 129 -20.52 -8.43 2.70
C ALA A 129 -21.07 -7.03 2.49
N ASP A 130 -22.39 -6.91 2.53
CA ASP A 130 -23.07 -5.62 2.47
C ASP A 130 -22.80 -4.81 3.73
N TRP A 131 -22.50 -3.54 3.55
CA TRP A 131 -22.30 -2.59 4.63
C TRP A 131 -22.79 -1.20 4.22
N VAL A 132 -22.80 -0.25 5.16
CA VAL A 132 -23.25 1.12 4.93
C VAL A 132 -22.18 2.08 5.45
N LEU A 133 -21.70 2.97 4.59
CA LEU A 133 -20.74 4.02 4.94
C LEU A 133 -21.34 5.02 5.94
N PRO A 134 -20.52 5.82 6.64
CA PRO A 134 -21.01 6.79 7.63
C PRO A 134 -22.02 7.81 7.09
N ASP A 135 -22.01 8.11 5.80
CA ASP A 135 -22.96 9.01 5.15
C ASP A 135 -24.24 8.32 4.66
N GLY A 136 -24.39 7.03 4.95
CA GLY A 136 -25.55 6.22 4.52
C GLY A 136 -25.38 5.58 3.14
N THR A 137 -24.26 5.76 2.45
CA THR A 137 -24.00 5.14 1.13
C THR A 137 -23.87 3.62 1.27
N PRO A 138 -24.68 2.81 0.55
CA PRO A 138 -24.52 1.36 0.52
C PRO A 138 -23.17 0.97 -0.12
N CYS A 139 -22.49 0.02 0.48
CA CYS A 139 -21.21 -0.49 -0.04
C CYS A 139 -21.03 -1.97 0.29
N LYS A 140 -19.95 -2.55 -0.21
CA LYS A 140 -19.49 -3.89 0.17
C LYS A 140 -18.11 -3.77 0.82
N MET A 141 -17.89 -4.54 1.89
CA MET A 141 -16.60 -4.70 2.58
C MET A 141 -16.16 -6.16 2.61
N PRO A 142 -14.85 -6.46 2.71
CA PRO A 142 -14.40 -7.82 2.90
C PRO A 142 -14.97 -8.42 4.19
N VAL A 143 -15.46 -9.65 4.13
CA VAL A 143 -16.13 -10.33 5.28
C VAL A 143 -15.24 -10.42 6.52
N TRP A 144 -13.92 -10.50 6.36
CA TRP A 144 -12.95 -10.60 7.45
C TRP A 144 -12.56 -9.27 8.12
N THR A 145 -13.07 -8.14 7.58
CA THR A 145 -12.84 -6.81 8.15
C THR A 145 -14.15 -6.08 8.44
N LEU A 146 -15.27 -6.80 8.43
CA LEU A 146 -16.59 -6.19 8.59
C LEU A 146 -16.73 -5.59 10.00
N PRO A 147 -17.03 -4.27 10.11
CA PRO A 147 -17.20 -3.64 11.40
C PRO A 147 -18.49 -4.10 12.11
N GLU A 148 -18.41 -4.15 13.43
CA GLU A 148 -19.54 -4.44 14.30
C GLU A 148 -20.10 -3.14 14.92
N ARG A 149 -21.41 -3.06 15.10
CA ARG A 149 -22.05 -1.94 15.79
C ARG A 149 -22.01 -2.15 17.30
N GLU A 150 -21.40 -1.23 18.04
CA GLU A 150 -21.38 -1.21 19.48
C GLU A 150 -21.83 0.17 19.99
N GLN A 151 -23.08 0.27 20.49
CA GLN A 151 -23.66 1.52 20.95
C GLN A 151 -23.58 2.66 19.90
N LYS A 152 -22.79 3.70 20.19
CA LYS A 152 -22.60 4.90 19.36
C LYS A 152 -21.32 4.88 18.52
N ARG A 153 -20.77 3.71 18.24
CA ARG A 153 -19.54 3.55 17.46
C ARG A 153 -19.58 2.27 16.64
N TRP A 154 -18.82 2.22 15.59
CA TRP A 154 -18.41 1.01 14.92
C TRP A 154 -17.08 0.53 15.51
N ILE A 155 -16.89 -0.76 15.62
CA ILE A 155 -15.64 -1.38 16.11
C ILE A 155 -15.19 -2.46 15.14
N ILE A 156 -13.88 -2.72 15.15
CA ILE A 156 -13.28 -3.88 14.51
C ILE A 156 -12.50 -4.64 15.57
N ARG A 157 -12.67 -5.97 15.57
CA ARG A 157 -11.98 -6.87 16.50
C ARG A 157 -10.82 -7.59 15.82
N SER A 158 -9.79 -7.88 16.60
CA SER A 158 -8.74 -8.83 16.23
C SER A 158 -9.30 -10.27 16.21
N LYS A 159 -8.47 -11.20 15.74
CA LYS A 159 -8.80 -12.65 15.77
C LYS A 159 -8.97 -13.20 17.19
N THR A 160 -8.42 -12.55 18.20
CA THR A 160 -8.60 -12.92 19.63
C THR A 160 -9.85 -12.30 20.26
N GLY A 161 -10.58 -11.45 19.52
CA GLY A 161 -11.78 -10.76 20.00
C GLY A 161 -11.53 -9.39 20.63
N ARG A 162 -10.27 -8.90 20.70
CA ARG A 162 -9.94 -7.58 21.22
C ARG A 162 -10.43 -6.49 20.28
N VAL A 163 -10.99 -5.40 20.77
CA VAL A 163 -11.30 -4.20 19.99
C VAL A 163 -9.99 -3.49 19.64
N ILE A 164 -9.63 -3.47 18.37
CA ILE A 164 -8.40 -2.87 17.85
C ILE A 164 -8.63 -1.58 17.10
N ALA A 165 -9.88 -1.33 16.68
CA ALA A 165 -10.27 -0.12 15.97
C ALA A 165 -11.67 0.33 16.40
N GLN A 166 -11.91 1.64 16.36
CA GLN A 166 -13.24 2.22 16.52
C GLN A 166 -13.46 3.39 15.57
N MET A 167 -14.73 3.62 15.24
CA MET A 167 -15.22 4.80 14.52
C MET A 167 -16.47 5.31 15.22
N PRO A 168 -16.37 6.39 16.02
CA PRO A 168 -17.53 7.00 16.67
C PRO A 168 -18.55 7.55 15.68
N ASP A 169 -19.79 7.71 16.09
CA ASP A 169 -20.81 8.36 15.27
C ASP A 169 -20.36 9.76 14.82
N GLY A 170 -20.49 10.02 13.52
CA GLY A 170 -20.04 11.25 12.89
C GLY A 170 -18.58 11.27 12.47
N ALA A 171 -17.77 10.27 12.85
CA ALA A 171 -16.44 10.09 12.30
C ALA A 171 -16.50 9.46 10.89
N LEU A 172 -15.46 9.73 10.08
CA LEU A 172 -15.36 9.23 8.70
C LEU A 172 -14.33 8.11 8.54
N TYR A 173 -13.51 7.87 9.58
CA TYR A 173 -12.40 6.92 9.56
C TYR A 173 -12.33 6.15 10.87
N PHE A 174 -11.73 4.96 10.80
CA PHE A 174 -11.40 4.21 12.01
C PHE A 174 -10.11 4.75 12.63
N GLU A 175 -10.08 4.79 13.95
CA GLU A 175 -8.89 5.05 14.76
C GLU A 175 -8.47 3.81 15.52
N GLN A 176 -7.16 3.64 15.73
CA GLN A 176 -6.62 2.54 16.50
C GLN A 176 -6.87 2.74 18.00
N THR A 177 -7.29 1.67 18.69
CA THR A 177 -7.62 1.70 20.12
C THR A 177 -6.64 0.95 20.99
N HIS A 178 -5.82 0.09 20.43
CA HIS A 178 -4.90 -0.77 21.17
C HIS A 178 -3.49 -0.71 20.57
N TYR A 179 -2.49 -0.61 21.47
CA TYR A 179 -1.07 -0.50 21.15
C TYR A 179 -0.30 -1.52 21.99
N PRO A 180 -0.09 -2.75 21.48
CA PRO A 180 0.37 -3.89 22.31
C PRO A 180 1.67 -3.65 23.08
N PHE A 181 2.66 -3.03 22.45
CA PHE A 181 3.97 -2.80 23.07
C PHE A 181 4.03 -1.54 23.95
N PHE A 182 3.02 -0.69 23.87
CA PHE A 182 2.87 0.39 24.83
C PHE A 182 2.47 -0.14 26.21
N GLU A 183 1.72 -1.25 26.23
CA GLU A 183 1.30 -1.92 27.47
C GLU A 183 2.35 -2.93 27.94
N GLN A 184 2.89 -3.75 27.02
CA GLN A 184 3.85 -4.80 27.35
C GLN A 184 4.83 -5.02 26.19
N ASP A 185 6.03 -4.49 26.32
CA ASP A 185 7.10 -4.63 25.34
C ASP A 185 7.72 -6.04 25.36
N ASN A 186 7.30 -6.88 24.40
CA ASN A 186 7.80 -8.24 24.22
C ASN A 186 8.09 -8.53 22.74
N LEU A 187 9.38 -8.46 22.33
CA LEU A 187 9.77 -8.70 20.95
C LEU A 187 9.58 -10.15 20.49
N ASP A 188 9.55 -11.13 21.39
CA ASP A 188 9.31 -12.52 21.03
C ASP A 188 7.84 -12.74 20.59
N ALA A 189 6.94 -11.88 21.03
CA ALA A 189 5.54 -11.86 20.64
C ALA A 189 5.21 -10.85 19.53
N LEU A 190 6.18 -10.42 18.70
CA LEU A 190 5.98 -9.39 17.68
C LEU A 190 4.84 -9.73 16.71
N GLU A 191 4.80 -10.95 16.18
CA GLU A 191 3.78 -11.37 15.21
C GLU A 191 2.38 -11.42 15.84
N GLU A 192 2.28 -11.86 17.11
CA GLU A 192 1.02 -11.82 17.85
C GLU A 192 0.57 -10.37 18.12
N ALA A 193 1.50 -9.52 18.55
CA ALA A 193 1.24 -8.10 18.76
C ALA A 193 0.75 -7.40 17.50
N MET A 194 1.29 -7.74 16.35
CA MET A 194 0.84 -7.20 15.06
C MET A 194 -0.60 -7.61 14.74
N GLY A 195 -1.03 -8.79 15.14
CA GLY A 195 -2.42 -9.23 15.03
C GLY A 195 -3.40 -8.45 15.92
N GLU A 196 -2.89 -7.76 16.93
CA GLU A 196 -3.65 -6.99 17.92
C GLU A 196 -3.61 -5.46 17.69
N SER A 197 -3.06 -5.00 16.57
CA SER A 197 -3.03 -3.59 16.18
C SER A 197 -3.81 -3.39 14.88
N MET A 198 -4.62 -2.34 14.80
CA MET A 198 -5.46 -2.06 13.62
C MET A 198 -4.64 -1.96 12.34
N TRP A 199 -3.60 -1.14 12.35
CA TRP A 199 -2.83 -0.89 11.13
C TRP A 199 -2.12 -2.15 10.61
N THR A 200 -1.57 -2.96 11.50
CA THR A 200 -0.83 -4.16 11.11
C THR A 200 -1.74 -5.34 10.80
N ALA A 201 -2.87 -5.46 11.50
CA ALA A 201 -3.81 -6.55 11.28
C ALA A 201 -4.71 -6.35 10.05
N ILE A 202 -5.06 -5.09 9.72
CA ILE A 202 -6.08 -4.77 8.72
C ILE A 202 -5.48 -4.03 7.52
N ALA A 203 -4.86 -2.86 7.79
CA ALA A 203 -4.46 -1.95 6.74
C ALA A 203 -3.07 -2.25 6.15
N SER A 204 -2.12 -2.71 6.95
CA SER A 204 -0.74 -2.96 6.53
C SER A 204 -0.20 -4.29 7.04
N PRO A 205 -0.93 -5.41 6.87
CA PRO A 205 -0.43 -6.69 7.31
C PRO A 205 0.83 -7.04 6.52
N PRO A 206 1.88 -7.54 7.20
CA PRO A 206 3.10 -8.02 6.55
C PRO A 206 2.94 -9.45 6.00
N GLY A 207 1.77 -10.03 6.15
CA GLY A 207 1.46 -11.40 5.78
C GLY A 207 0.65 -11.52 4.48
N PRO A 208 0.00 -12.65 4.27
CA PRO A 208 -0.80 -12.90 3.06
C PRO A 208 -1.89 -11.84 2.89
N LEU A 209 -1.95 -11.30 1.69
CA LEU A 209 -2.88 -10.23 1.33
C LEU A 209 -4.32 -10.73 1.08
N VAL A 210 -4.51 -12.05 1.07
CA VAL A 210 -5.81 -12.70 0.88
C VAL A 210 -6.02 -13.70 2.01
N GLU A 211 -7.07 -13.50 2.78
CA GLU A 211 -7.39 -14.34 3.93
C GLU A 211 -7.95 -15.72 3.53
N GLY A 212 -7.75 -16.68 4.42
CA GLY A 212 -8.34 -18.02 4.36
C GLY A 212 -7.55 -19.06 3.57
N ALA A 213 -8.07 -20.26 3.54
CA ALA A 213 -7.43 -21.40 2.87
C ALA A 213 -7.21 -21.13 1.37
N GLY A 214 -6.00 -21.42 0.87
CA GLY A 214 -5.63 -21.15 -0.52
C GLY A 214 -5.43 -19.66 -0.85
N GLY A 215 -5.24 -18.80 0.15
CA GLY A 215 -5.05 -17.36 -0.02
C GLY A 215 -3.90 -17.03 -0.96
N ASP A 216 -2.76 -17.68 -0.81
CA ASP A 216 -1.59 -17.48 -1.66
C ASP A 216 -1.86 -17.79 -3.13
N GLU A 217 -2.53 -18.92 -3.42
CA GLU A 217 -2.84 -19.29 -4.80
C GLU A 217 -3.88 -18.32 -5.41
N ARG A 218 -4.90 -17.92 -4.66
CA ARG A 218 -5.88 -16.92 -5.11
C ARG A 218 -5.21 -15.58 -5.40
N PHE A 219 -4.25 -15.18 -4.56
CA PHE A 219 -3.50 -13.95 -4.76
C PHE A 219 -2.62 -14.02 -6.00
N ARG A 220 -1.89 -15.14 -6.19
CA ARG A 220 -1.09 -15.40 -7.39
C ARG A 220 -1.92 -15.40 -8.66
N GLU A 221 -3.06 -16.10 -8.66
CA GLU A 221 -3.97 -16.16 -9.80
C GLU A 221 -4.56 -14.78 -10.12
N GLY A 222 -4.99 -14.04 -9.09
CA GLY A 222 -5.50 -12.67 -9.24
C GLY A 222 -4.46 -11.72 -9.84
N ALA A 223 -3.22 -11.81 -9.40
CA ALA A 223 -2.10 -11.04 -9.91
C ALA A 223 -1.83 -11.35 -11.40
N ARG A 224 -1.78 -12.64 -11.76
CA ARG A 224 -1.61 -13.08 -13.15
C ARG A 224 -2.75 -12.61 -14.05
N ARG A 225 -3.98 -12.73 -13.57
CA ARG A 225 -5.17 -12.28 -14.30
C ARG A 225 -5.16 -10.77 -14.48
N LEU A 226 -4.83 -9.99 -13.46
CA LEU A 226 -4.69 -8.55 -13.56
C LEU A 226 -3.63 -8.20 -14.62
N ARG A 227 -2.44 -8.81 -14.51
CA ARG A 227 -1.35 -8.57 -15.45
C ARG A 227 -1.73 -8.86 -16.91
N ALA A 228 -2.47 -9.93 -17.15
CA ALA A 228 -2.90 -10.34 -18.48
C ALA A 228 -3.95 -9.40 -19.10
N ASN A 229 -4.76 -8.72 -18.27
CA ASN A 229 -5.89 -7.92 -18.70
C ASN A 229 -5.66 -6.41 -18.64
N THR A 230 -4.49 -5.94 -18.16
CA THR A 230 -4.19 -4.51 -18.09
C THR A 230 -2.98 -4.12 -18.96
N LYS A 231 -3.05 -2.90 -19.49
CA LYS A 231 -1.90 -2.20 -20.12
C LYS A 231 -1.27 -1.18 -19.16
N ARG A 232 -1.79 -1.04 -17.95
CA ARG A 232 -1.25 -0.17 -16.92
C ARG A 232 -0.04 -0.81 -16.23
N ALA A 233 0.83 0.00 -15.67
CA ALA A 233 1.87 -0.49 -14.78
C ALA A 233 1.25 -1.01 -13.49
N VAL A 234 1.60 -2.23 -13.10
CA VAL A 234 1.06 -2.88 -11.90
C VAL A 234 1.98 -2.58 -10.72
N LEU A 235 1.41 -1.96 -9.69
CA LEU A 235 2.07 -1.63 -8.44
C LEU A 235 1.77 -2.69 -7.39
N GLY A 236 2.80 -3.32 -6.87
CA GLY A 236 2.70 -4.26 -5.74
C GLY A 236 3.02 -3.55 -4.44
N LEU A 237 2.01 -3.26 -3.62
CA LEU A 237 2.19 -2.68 -2.30
C LEU A 237 2.68 -3.76 -1.34
N PHE A 238 3.96 -3.71 -1.00
CA PHE A 238 4.55 -4.54 0.04
C PHE A 238 4.42 -3.88 1.43
N GLY A 239 4.60 -2.58 1.52
CA GLY A 239 4.67 -1.82 2.76
C GLY A 239 6.07 -1.84 3.36
N GLY A 240 6.35 -2.75 4.30
CA GLY A 240 7.69 -2.83 4.91
C GLY A 240 8.02 -1.63 5.80
N ASN A 241 7.00 -1.03 6.38
CA ASN A 241 7.10 0.15 7.26
C ASN A 241 7.97 -0.14 8.48
N LEU A 242 8.79 0.81 8.89
CA LEU A 242 9.65 0.73 10.08
C LEU A 242 9.26 1.75 11.15
N LEU A 243 9.21 3.05 10.80
CA LEU A 243 8.79 4.10 11.73
C LEU A 243 7.32 3.89 12.12
N GLU A 244 6.46 3.73 11.15
CA GLU A 244 5.04 3.49 11.39
C GLU A 244 4.79 2.17 12.13
N MET A 245 5.58 1.10 11.89
CA MET A 245 5.46 -0.14 12.64
C MET A 245 5.69 0.09 14.15
N GLY A 246 6.69 0.88 14.49
CA GLY A 246 6.91 1.30 15.87
C GLY A 246 5.73 2.10 16.42
N GLN A 247 5.20 3.03 15.63
CA GLN A 247 4.04 3.84 16.02
C GLN A 247 2.76 3.01 16.17
N PHE A 248 2.56 1.99 15.34
CA PHE A 248 1.42 1.08 15.45
C PHE A 248 1.46 0.19 16.69
N LEU A 249 2.63 -0.18 17.17
CA LEU A 249 2.78 -1.07 18.31
C LEU A 249 3.03 -0.34 19.63
N TYR A 250 3.84 0.72 19.65
CA TYR A 250 4.20 1.50 20.84
C TYR A 250 3.39 2.79 21.02
N ARG A 251 2.47 3.13 20.09
CA ARG A 251 1.88 4.45 19.95
C ARG A 251 2.93 5.50 19.48
N ASN A 252 2.47 6.57 18.86
CA ASN A 252 3.34 7.61 18.27
C ASN A 252 4.35 8.18 19.28
N ASP A 253 3.86 8.65 20.40
CA ASP A 253 4.66 9.25 21.46
C ASP A 253 5.59 8.24 22.13
N GLY A 254 5.10 7.02 22.38
CA GLY A 254 5.88 5.95 22.98
C GLY A 254 7.06 5.53 22.12
N PHE A 255 6.85 5.39 20.79
CA PHE A 255 7.93 5.00 19.91
C PHE A 255 8.98 6.10 19.71
N LEU A 256 8.54 7.36 19.57
CA LEU A 256 9.48 8.49 19.48
C LEU A 256 10.29 8.67 20.78
N LEU A 257 9.66 8.40 21.92
CA LEU A 257 10.35 8.40 23.21
C LEU A 257 11.36 7.24 23.30
N LEU A 258 10.99 6.04 22.85
CA LEU A 258 11.89 4.89 22.79
C LEU A 258 13.16 5.18 21.96
N LEU A 259 12.99 5.75 20.77
CA LEU A 259 14.12 6.16 19.90
C LEU A 259 15.07 7.14 20.60
N ALA A 260 14.55 8.02 21.44
CA ALA A 260 15.33 9.04 22.12
C ALA A 260 15.98 8.55 23.42
N MET A 261 15.28 7.70 24.19
CA MET A 261 15.66 7.36 25.56
C MET A 261 16.31 5.98 25.70
N ASP A 262 15.98 5.02 24.81
CA ASP A 262 16.56 3.69 24.77
C ASP A 262 16.89 3.26 23.32
N PRO A 263 17.94 3.84 22.74
CA PRO A 263 18.37 3.50 21.37
C PRO A 263 18.67 2.00 21.20
N ALA A 264 19.20 1.35 22.21
CA ALA A 264 19.53 -0.09 22.13
C ALA A 264 18.26 -0.94 21.93
N ARG A 265 17.22 -0.65 22.70
CA ARG A 265 15.92 -1.33 22.55
C ARG A 265 15.26 -0.99 21.22
N ALA A 266 15.33 0.26 20.77
CA ALA A 266 14.82 0.68 19.47
C ALA A 266 15.52 -0.06 18.32
N HIS A 267 16.85 -0.21 18.38
CA HIS A 267 17.60 -1.01 17.41
C HIS A 267 17.16 -2.48 17.41
N ALA A 268 17.03 -3.12 18.59
CA ALA A 268 16.60 -4.50 18.71
C ALA A 268 15.18 -4.71 18.10
N PHE A 269 14.24 -3.81 18.37
CA PHE A 269 12.91 -3.84 17.77
C PHE A 269 12.98 -3.73 16.25
N LEU A 270 13.68 -2.72 15.71
CA LEU A 270 13.77 -2.48 14.27
C LEU A 270 14.48 -3.63 13.55
N ASP A 271 15.49 -4.25 14.15
CA ASP A 271 16.17 -5.42 13.58
C ASP A 271 15.22 -6.61 13.49
N ARG A 272 14.42 -6.84 14.53
CA ARG A 272 13.42 -7.92 14.53
C ARG A 272 12.33 -7.68 13.47
N VAL A 273 11.86 -6.43 13.30
CA VAL A 273 10.91 -6.05 12.25
C VAL A 273 11.51 -6.29 10.87
N VAL A 274 12.76 -5.90 10.64
CA VAL A 274 13.42 -6.11 9.34
C VAL A 274 13.60 -7.59 9.02
N GLU A 275 13.98 -8.41 10.00
CA GLU A 275 14.08 -9.87 9.80
C GLU A 275 12.76 -10.46 9.31
N MET A 276 11.67 -10.07 9.93
CA MET A 276 10.32 -10.48 9.51
C MET A 276 9.98 -9.95 8.11
N HIS A 277 10.25 -8.67 7.84
CA HIS A 277 9.98 -8.09 6.52
C HIS A 277 10.77 -8.75 5.40
N LEU A 278 12.01 -9.15 5.62
CA LEU A 278 12.81 -9.87 4.63
C LEU A 278 12.18 -11.22 4.25
N LYS A 279 11.70 -12.00 5.23
CA LYS A 279 10.97 -13.25 4.98
C LYS A 279 9.66 -13.02 4.21
N ASN A 280 8.90 -11.99 4.62
CA ASN A 280 7.65 -11.65 3.96
C ASN A 280 7.87 -11.11 2.54
N LEU A 281 8.98 -10.42 2.29
CA LEU A 281 9.36 -9.91 0.98
C LEU A 281 9.69 -11.06 0.01
N GLU A 282 10.42 -12.07 0.48
CA GLU A 282 10.68 -13.28 -0.30
C GLU A 282 9.39 -13.98 -0.67
N HIS A 283 8.50 -14.16 0.29
CA HIS A 283 7.19 -14.77 0.07
C HIS A 283 6.33 -13.96 -0.93
N PHE A 284 6.23 -12.66 -0.72
CA PHE A 284 5.48 -11.75 -1.60
C PHE A 284 5.99 -11.81 -3.04
N LEU A 285 7.29 -11.69 -3.25
CA LEU A 285 7.89 -11.72 -4.59
C LEU A 285 7.79 -13.10 -5.24
N ALA A 286 7.87 -14.20 -4.48
CA ALA A 286 7.62 -15.54 -4.99
C ALA A 286 6.18 -15.75 -5.48
N LEU A 287 5.22 -15.04 -4.90
CA LEU A 287 3.81 -15.10 -5.32
C LEU A 287 3.53 -14.24 -6.55
N VAL A 288 4.00 -12.99 -6.56
CA VAL A 288 3.52 -11.97 -7.51
C VAL A 288 4.62 -11.22 -8.26
N GLY A 289 5.89 -11.51 -8.01
CA GLY A 289 7.02 -10.79 -8.63
C GLY A 289 6.95 -10.72 -10.15
N ASP A 290 6.45 -11.78 -10.81
CA ASP A 290 6.26 -11.82 -12.26
C ASP A 290 5.09 -10.97 -12.77
N SER A 291 4.20 -10.55 -11.90
CA SER A 291 2.97 -9.84 -12.24
C SER A 291 3.01 -8.34 -11.96
N ILE A 292 4.04 -7.86 -11.25
CA ILE A 292 4.20 -6.45 -10.90
C ILE A 292 5.32 -5.77 -11.71
N ASP A 293 5.22 -4.47 -11.88
CA ASP A 293 6.23 -3.63 -12.51
C ASP A 293 7.01 -2.83 -11.47
N ILE A 294 6.36 -2.49 -10.36
CA ILE A 294 6.89 -1.67 -9.29
C ILE A 294 6.54 -2.32 -7.96
N ILE A 295 7.51 -2.47 -7.07
CA ILE A 295 7.25 -2.78 -5.67
C ILE A 295 7.27 -1.49 -4.86
N LEU A 296 6.24 -1.28 -4.03
CA LEU A 296 6.12 -0.12 -3.18
C LEU A 296 6.47 -0.48 -1.73
N PHE A 297 7.40 0.29 -1.16
CA PHE A 297 7.66 0.32 0.26
C PHE A 297 7.03 1.58 0.86
N GLY A 298 6.50 1.47 2.07
CA GLY A 298 5.92 2.58 2.81
C GLY A 298 6.77 2.95 4.01
N ASP A 299 6.68 4.17 4.42
CA ASP A 299 6.94 4.68 5.77
C ASP A 299 6.58 6.18 5.79
N ASP A 300 5.71 6.61 6.68
CA ASP A 300 5.35 8.02 6.79
C ASP A 300 6.38 8.74 7.67
N LEU A 301 7.34 9.40 7.01
CA LEU A 301 8.45 10.12 7.66
C LEU A 301 8.14 11.60 7.87
N GLY A 302 7.01 12.08 7.38
CA GLY A 302 6.65 13.49 7.35
C GLY A 302 5.39 13.84 8.11
N MET A 303 5.21 15.12 8.35
CA MET A 303 3.97 15.76 8.80
C MET A 303 3.84 17.14 8.15
N GLN A 304 2.73 17.83 8.35
CA GLN A 304 2.46 19.12 7.71
C GLN A 304 3.51 20.21 8.02
N SER A 305 4.15 20.13 9.18
CA SER A 305 5.15 21.10 9.64
C SER A 305 6.60 20.70 9.37
N GLY A 306 6.87 19.47 8.94
CA GLY A 306 8.22 18.96 8.68
C GLY A 306 8.38 17.48 8.92
N PRO A 307 9.62 16.95 8.99
CA PRO A 307 9.89 15.56 9.30
C PRO A 307 9.47 15.19 10.73
N GLN A 308 8.98 13.95 10.93
CA GLN A 308 8.64 13.41 12.26
C GLN A 308 9.88 13.18 13.13
N ILE A 309 11.01 12.85 12.51
CA ILE A 309 12.29 12.58 13.16
C ILE A 309 13.40 13.40 12.49
N SER A 310 14.49 13.65 13.21
CA SER A 310 15.63 14.35 12.64
C SER A 310 16.31 13.53 11.52
N PRO A 311 16.96 14.20 10.54
CA PRO A 311 17.78 13.48 9.55
C PRO A 311 18.90 12.63 10.15
N ALA A 312 19.40 12.98 11.35
CA ALA A 312 20.39 12.18 12.08
C ALA A 312 19.76 10.87 12.55
N MET A 313 18.60 10.92 13.21
CA MET A 313 17.86 9.71 13.63
C MET A 313 17.50 8.83 12.44
N TYR A 314 17.05 9.40 11.31
CA TYR A 314 16.79 8.63 10.12
C TYR A 314 18.02 7.86 9.63
N ARG A 315 19.19 8.51 9.57
CA ARG A 315 20.45 7.87 9.16
C ARG A 315 20.92 6.77 10.10
N GLU A 316 20.64 6.93 11.38
CA GLU A 316 20.99 5.96 12.42
C GLU A 316 20.06 4.75 12.43
N PHE A 317 18.75 4.98 12.58
CA PHE A 317 17.79 3.92 12.86
C PHE A 317 17.19 3.29 11.59
N PHE A 318 16.89 4.08 10.55
CA PHE A 318 16.03 3.66 9.44
C PHE A 318 16.79 3.45 8.13
N LYS A 319 17.63 4.38 7.72
CA LYS A 319 18.30 4.36 6.40
C LYS A 319 19.04 3.03 6.11
N PRO A 320 19.84 2.46 7.03
CA PRO A 320 20.52 1.19 6.78
C PRO A 320 19.55 0.03 6.56
N ARG A 321 18.45 0.01 7.29
CA ARG A 321 17.41 -1.01 7.26
C ARG A 321 16.55 -0.93 6.00
N HIS A 322 16.12 0.27 5.62
CA HIS A 322 15.47 0.50 4.33
C HIS A 322 16.37 0.02 3.19
N LYS A 323 17.64 0.41 3.20
CA LYS A 323 18.61 -0.04 2.19
C LYS A 323 18.70 -1.56 2.13
N GLN A 324 18.74 -2.24 3.27
CA GLN A 324 18.82 -3.70 3.34
C GLN A 324 17.61 -4.35 2.66
N MET A 325 16.39 -3.90 2.97
CA MET A 325 15.15 -4.41 2.36
C MET A 325 15.11 -4.12 0.85
N TRP A 326 15.50 -2.94 0.42
CA TRP A 326 15.49 -2.56 -1.00
C TRP A 326 16.53 -3.33 -1.82
N ASP A 327 17.72 -3.51 -1.28
CA ASP A 327 18.77 -4.32 -1.92
C ASP A 327 18.34 -5.78 -2.02
N HIS A 328 17.65 -6.30 -0.98
CA HIS A 328 17.11 -7.65 -1.00
C HIS A 328 16.01 -7.82 -2.06
N ALA A 329 15.06 -6.90 -2.14
CA ALA A 329 14.04 -6.88 -3.19
C ALA A 329 14.66 -6.89 -4.60
N LYS A 330 15.68 -6.06 -4.82
CA LYS A 330 16.38 -6.00 -6.12
C LYS A 330 17.07 -7.32 -6.47
N LYS A 331 17.65 -8.03 -5.50
CA LYS A 331 18.26 -9.34 -5.74
C LYS A 331 17.26 -10.42 -6.12
N LEU A 332 16.07 -10.37 -5.52
CA LEU A 332 15.00 -11.32 -5.82
C LEU A 332 14.32 -11.04 -7.17
N ALA A 333 14.45 -9.83 -7.68
CA ALA A 333 13.84 -9.38 -8.91
C ALA A 333 14.67 -9.68 -10.18
N ASN A 334 15.96 -9.98 -10.01
CA ASN A 334 16.89 -10.31 -11.09
C ASN A 334 17.05 -11.84 -11.21
#